data_7a26219989e9654bb1ea15edb5130d96
#
_entry.id   7a26219989e9654bb1ea15edb5130d96
#
_cell.length_a   1.000
_cell.length_b   1.000
_cell.length_c   1.000
_cell.angle_alpha   90.00
_cell.angle_beta   90.00
_cell.angle_gamma   90.00
#
_symmetry.space_group_name_H-M   'P 1'
#
loop_
_entity.id
_entity.type
_entity.pdbx_description
1 polymer ?
#
loop_
_entity_poly.entity_id
_entity_poly.type
_entity_poly.pdbx_seq_one_letter_code
_entity_poly.pdbx_strand_id
1 'polypeptide(L)'
;MNELPTYLVQLRANGRLAESQLPRSARNLLEPLFVSGILVIEKAGRGEVVRVINQDAFDTWLPVHFPNHARQLILPDGSHRARAVALRRDSKSTGRGVNRSVLHLRSFGNGETDLTIDGEVLAVDQLSQRYGIVACLIHDESVIDMKRGVTLLVENLESFLQAESMVPTATLALHSAGRVSDRLLACLARSDLGESSILHLPDYDPVGLSDYLRLHSAVGDRVSLYVPDDLAACRA
;
A
#
# COMPACT_ATOMS: atom_id res chain seq x y z
N MET A 1 8.19 -3.92 -32.57
CA MET A 1 7.44 -2.96 -31.72
C MET A 1 5.97 -3.26 -31.97
N ASN A 2 5.25 -3.82 -31.00
CA ASN A 2 3.82 -4.05 -31.19
C ASN A 2 3.11 -2.71 -30.99
N GLU A 3 2.54 -2.17 -32.03
CA GLU A 3 1.69 -0.96 -31.96
C GLU A 3 0.40 -1.26 -31.21
N LEU A 4 -0.18 -0.22 -30.58
CA LEU A 4 -1.49 -0.34 -29.94
C LEU A 4 -2.52 -0.76 -31.01
N PRO A 5 -3.38 -1.77 -30.75
CA PRO A 5 -4.38 -2.19 -31.72
C PRO A 5 -5.24 -1.02 -32.20
N THR A 6 -5.47 -0.94 -33.50
CA THR A 6 -6.15 0.19 -34.18
C THR A 6 -7.54 0.47 -33.58
N TYR A 7 -8.28 -0.56 -33.15
CA TYR A 7 -9.59 -0.40 -32.54
C TYR A 7 -9.52 0.32 -31.17
N LEU A 8 -8.44 0.12 -30.40
CA LEU A 8 -8.23 0.84 -29.13
C LEU A 8 -7.85 2.30 -29.36
N VAL A 9 -7.04 2.56 -30.39
CA VAL A 9 -6.70 3.94 -30.81
C VAL A 9 -7.97 4.70 -31.21
N GLN A 10 -8.86 4.06 -31.98
CA GLN A 10 -10.12 4.67 -32.43
C GLN A 10 -11.10 4.89 -31.26
N LEU A 11 -11.27 3.90 -30.36
CA LEU A 11 -12.10 4.06 -29.16
C LEU A 11 -11.60 5.22 -28.29
N ARG A 12 -10.30 5.34 -28.13
CA ARG A 12 -9.69 6.43 -27.37
C ARG A 12 -9.91 7.79 -28.01
N ALA A 13 -9.65 7.90 -29.31
CA ALA A 13 -9.70 9.18 -30.01
C ALA A 13 -11.13 9.66 -30.27
N ASN A 14 -12.04 8.75 -30.59
CA ASN A 14 -13.40 9.08 -31.05
C ASN A 14 -14.48 8.80 -30.01
N GLY A 15 -14.15 8.13 -28.91
CA GLY A 15 -15.10 7.68 -27.89
C GLY A 15 -16.08 6.60 -28.38
N ARG A 16 -15.96 6.17 -29.65
CA ARG A 16 -16.88 5.21 -30.26
C ARG A 16 -16.23 4.44 -31.41
N LEU A 17 -16.74 3.23 -31.67
CA LEU A 17 -16.31 2.34 -32.73
C LEU A 17 -17.51 1.51 -33.23
N ALA A 18 -17.69 1.31 -34.54
CA ALA A 18 -18.69 0.37 -35.01
C ALA A 18 -18.39 -1.05 -34.45
N GLU A 19 -19.41 -1.75 -33.96
CA GLU A 19 -19.23 -3.09 -33.35
C GLU A 19 -18.60 -4.08 -34.36
N SER A 20 -18.94 -3.95 -35.63
CA SER A 20 -18.38 -4.75 -36.73
C SER A 20 -16.87 -4.55 -36.94
N GLN A 21 -16.29 -3.47 -36.44
CA GLN A 21 -14.85 -3.19 -36.48
C GLN A 21 -14.09 -3.73 -35.26
N LEU A 22 -14.81 -4.24 -34.27
CA LEU A 22 -14.21 -4.86 -33.09
C LEU A 22 -13.84 -6.31 -33.42
N PRO A 23 -12.54 -6.69 -33.37
CA PRO A 23 -12.15 -8.08 -33.59
C PRO A 23 -12.78 -9.01 -32.58
N ARG A 24 -13.19 -10.21 -32.97
CA ARG A 24 -13.77 -11.21 -32.05
C ARG A 24 -12.84 -11.52 -30.86
N SER A 25 -11.53 -11.55 -31.10
CA SER A 25 -10.52 -11.75 -30.04
C SER A 25 -10.45 -10.59 -29.04
N ALA A 26 -10.86 -9.39 -29.43
CA ALA A 26 -10.87 -8.24 -28.54
C ALA A 26 -12.03 -8.25 -27.54
N ARG A 27 -13.11 -9.01 -27.81
CA ARG A 27 -14.27 -9.08 -26.90
C ARG A 27 -13.87 -9.61 -25.52
N ASN A 28 -13.13 -10.69 -25.45
CA ASN A 28 -12.65 -11.25 -24.18
C ASN A 28 -11.74 -10.27 -23.42
N LEU A 29 -10.91 -9.53 -24.13
CA LEU A 29 -10.03 -8.51 -23.53
C LEU A 29 -10.84 -7.33 -22.97
N LEU A 30 -11.88 -6.91 -23.67
CA LEU A 30 -12.71 -5.75 -23.31
C LEU A 30 -13.91 -6.11 -22.41
N GLU A 31 -14.17 -7.40 -22.18
CA GLU A 31 -15.27 -7.86 -21.34
C GLU A 31 -15.32 -7.18 -19.96
N PRO A 32 -14.22 -7.02 -19.22
CA PRO A 32 -14.23 -6.30 -17.95
C PRO A 32 -14.71 -4.84 -18.08
N LEU A 33 -14.46 -4.19 -19.20
CA LEU A 33 -14.91 -2.83 -19.47
C LEU A 33 -16.40 -2.77 -19.78
N PHE A 34 -16.96 -3.78 -20.45
CA PHE A 34 -18.39 -3.90 -20.65
C PHE A 34 -19.12 -4.20 -19.34
N VAL A 35 -18.61 -5.14 -18.55
CA VAL A 35 -19.20 -5.50 -17.25
C VAL A 35 -19.19 -4.32 -16.28
N SER A 36 -18.12 -3.48 -16.31
CA SER A 36 -18.01 -2.29 -15.46
C SER A 36 -18.77 -1.08 -15.97
N GLY A 37 -19.39 -1.16 -17.17
CA GLY A 37 -20.10 -0.05 -17.80
C GLY A 37 -19.21 1.07 -18.32
N ILE A 38 -17.89 0.84 -18.44
CA ILE A 38 -16.96 1.78 -19.07
C ILE A 38 -17.18 1.80 -20.58
N LEU A 39 -17.48 0.63 -21.17
CA LEU A 39 -17.92 0.46 -22.54
C LEU A 39 -19.36 -0.03 -22.55
N VAL A 40 -20.14 0.45 -23.50
CA VAL A 40 -21.49 -0.05 -23.77
C VAL A 40 -21.66 -0.30 -25.27
N ILE A 41 -22.57 -1.22 -25.62
CA ILE A 41 -23.02 -1.42 -26.99
C ILE A 41 -24.37 -0.73 -27.13
N GLU A 42 -24.45 0.21 -28.05
CA GLU A 42 -25.65 0.98 -28.35
C GLU A 42 -26.10 0.77 -29.79
N LYS A 43 -27.40 0.79 -30.02
CA LYS A 43 -27.97 0.71 -31.38
C LYS A 43 -27.72 2.04 -32.11
N ALA A 44 -27.10 2.00 -33.25
CA ALA A 44 -26.84 3.19 -34.10
C ALA A 44 -27.29 2.93 -35.54
N GLY A 45 -28.48 3.43 -35.85
CA GLY A 45 -29.09 3.21 -37.15
C GLY A 45 -29.35 1.73 -37.45
N ARG A 46 -28.75 1.18 -38.49
CA ARG A 46 -28.86 -0.24 -38.90
C ARG A 46 -27.84 -1.17 -38.22
N GLY A 47 -26.94 -0.65 -37.43
CA GLY A 47 -25.86 -1.39 -36.75
C GLY A 47 -25.76 -1.11 -35.28
N GLU A 48 -24.70 -1.64 -34.69
CA GLU A 48 -24.33 -1.43 -33.29
C GLU A 48 -22.98 -0.70 -33.18
N VAL A 49 -22.83 0.10 -32.15
CA VAL A 49 -21.63 0.89 -31.86
C VAL A 49 -21.19 0.62 -30.43
N VAL A 50 -19.91 0.33 -30.28
CA VAL A 50 -19.25 0.32 -28.96
C VAL A 50 -18.92 1.76 -28.61
N ARG A 51 -19.36 2.23 -27.45
CA ARG A 51 -19.14 3.58 -26.98
C ARG A 51 -18.44 3.58 -25.62
N VAL A 52 -17.48 4.49 -25.47
CA VAL A 52 -16.82 4.76 -24.20
C VAL A 52 -17.70 5.71 -23.40
N ILE A 53 -18.18 5.25 -22.25
CA ILE A 53 -19.02 6.05 -21.33
C ILE A 53 -18.15 6.80 -20.31
N ASN A 54 -17.06 6.19 -19.88
CA ASN A 54 -16.11 6.79 -18.96
C ASN A 54 -14.71 6.80 -19.60
N GLN A 55 -14.34 7.95 -20.19
CA GLN A 55 -13.08 8.11 -20.91
C GLN A 55 -11.89 8.01 -19.97
N ASP A 56 -11.98 8.60 -18.78
CA ASP A 56 -10.88 8.58 -17.79
C ASP A 56 -10.58 7.15 -17.31
N ALA A 57 -11.61 6.37 -17.06
CA ALA A 57 -11.47 4.97 -16.70
C ALA A 57 -10.89 4.12 -17.85
N PHE A 58 -11.29 4.40 -19.09
CA PHE A 58 -10.75 3.74 -20.29
C PHE A 58 -9.28 4.08 -20.49
N ASP A 59 -8.91 5.36 -20.40
CA ASP A 59 -7.53 5.84 -20.52
C ASP A 59 -6.63 5.29 -19.40
N THR A 60 -7.20 5.02 -18.24
CA THR A 60 -6.50 4.39 -17.12
C THR A 60 -6.28 2.89 -17.34
N TRP A 61 -7.25 2.21 -17.97
CA TRP A 61 -7.17 0.78 -18.26
C TRP A 61 -6.12 0.45 -19.33
N LEU A 62 -5.98 1.30 -20.35
CA LEU A 62 -5.10 1.09 -21.50
C LEU A 62 -3.63 0.78 -21.10
N PRO A 63 -2.93 1.60 -20.31
CA PRO A 63 -1.53 1.35 -19.97
C PRO A 63 -1.31 0.17 -19.02
N VAL A 64 -2.35 -0.25 -18.29
CA VAL A 64 -2.29 -1.46 -17.45
C VAL A 64 -2.21 -2.71 -18.33
N HIS A 65 -2.94 -2.73 -19.44
CA HIS A 65 -3.00 -3.89 -20.35
C HIS A 65 -2.01 -3.79 -21.49
N PHE A 66 -1.53 -2.59 -21.78
CA PHE A 66 -0.55 -2.30 -22.82
C PHE A 66 0.61 -1.45 -22.28
N PRO A 67 1.42 -1.98 -21.34
CA PRO A 67 2.46 -1.21 -20.65
C PRO A 67 3.55 -0.67 -21.59
N ASN A 68 3.80 -1.36 -22.71
CA ASN A 68 4.78 -0.93 -23.71
C ASN A 68 4.38 0.36 -24.45
N HIS A 69 3.11 0.74 -24.35
CA HIS A 69 2.56 1.97 -24.95
C HIS A 69 2.27 3.08 -23.91
N ALA A 70 2.60 2.84 -22.65
CA ALA A 70 2.33 3.77 -21.56
C ALA A 70 2.92 5.19 -21.77
N ARG A 71 4.04 5.30 -22.50
CA ARG A 71 4.64 6.60 -22.87
C ARG A 71 3.80 7.41 -23.85
N GLN A 72 2.89 6.79 -24.59
CA GLN A 72 1.99 7.43 -25.56
C GLN A 72 0.63 7.80 -24.93
N LEU A 73 0.38 7.32 -23.72
CA LEU A 73 -0.89 7.46 -23.03
C LEU A 73 -0.71 8.46 -21.88
N ILE A 74 -1.22 9.68 -22.05
CA ILE A 74 -1.33 10.65 -20.95
C ILE A 74 -2.39 10.11 -20.00
N LEU A 75 -1.97 9.75 -18.79
CA LEU A 75 -2.88 9.29 -17.74
C LEU A 75 -3.48 10.48 -16.99
N PRO A 76 -4.77 10.42 -16.62
CA PRO A 76 -5.33 11.38 -15.68
C PRO A 76 -4.55 11.34 -14.36
N ASP A 77 -4.35 12.52 -13.76
CA ASP A 77 -3.73 12.63 -12.45
C ASP A 77 -4.63 11.98 -11.40
N GLY A 78 -4.09 11.02 -10.65
CA GLY A 78 -4.87 10.30 -9.63
C GLY A 78 -4.14 9.07 -9.07
N SER A 79 -4.49 8.68 -7.86
CA SER A 79 -3.87 7.52 -7.21
C SER A 79 -4.24 6.21 -7.92
N HIS A 80 -3.33 5.24 -7.93
CA HIS A 80 -3.58 3.89 -8.47
C HIS A 80 -4.80 3.22 -7.83
N ARG A 81 -5.04 3.49 -6.56
CA ARG A 81 -6.18 2.95 -5.81
C ARG A 81 -7.52 3.52 -6.29
N ALA A 82 -7.57 4.84 -6.52
CA ALA A 82 -8.76 5.49 -7.10
C ALA A 82 -9.07 4.93 -8.50
N ARG A 83 -8.03 4.69 -9.31
CA ARG A 83 -8.15 4.07 -10.63
C ARG A 83 -8.60 2.61 -10.55
N ALA A 84 -8.08 1.84 -9.58
CA ALA A 84 -8.48 0.46 -9.36
C ALA A 84 -9.96 0.35 -8.93
N VAL A 85 -10.43 1.23 -8.07
CA VAL A 85 -11.85 1.31 -7.68
C VAL A 85 -12.74 1.62 -8.88
N ALA A 86 -12.34 2.58 -9.71
CA ALA A 86 -13.09 2.96 -10.91
C ALA A 86 -13.21 1.81 -11.92
N LEU A 87 -12.15 1.00 -12.08
CA LEU A 87 -12.07 -0.07 -13.08
C LEU A 87 -12.66 -1.40 -12.61
N ARG A 88 -12.47 -1.77 -11.35
CA ARG A 88 -12.74 -3.12 -10.85
C ARG A 88 -13.68 -3.16 -9.65
N ARG A 89 -14.12 -2.01 -9.15
CA ARG A 89 -14.84 -1.90 -7.86
C ARG A 89 -14.08 -2.56 -6.69
N ASP A 90 -12.77 -2.72 -6.83
CA ASP A 90 -11.88 -3.31 -5.83
C ASP A 90 -10.79 -2.32 -5.44
N SER A 91 -10.85 -1.86 -4.22
CA SER A 91 -9.87 -0.91 -3.66
C SER A 91 -8.51 -1.55 -3.34
N LYS A 92 -8.42 -2.89 -3.39
CA LYS A 92 -7.21 -3.65 -3.05
C LYS A 92 -6.42 -4.11 -4.27
N SER A 93 -6.93 -3.90 -5.49
CA SER A 93 -6.25 -4.37 -6.69
C SER A 93 -4.95 -3.61 -6.95
N THR A 94 -3.93 -4.39 -7.27
CA THR A 94 -2.54 -4.05 -7.43
C THR A 94 -2.27 -3.00 -8.52
N GLY A 95 -1.89 -1.82 -8.10
CA GLY A 95 -1.08 -0.89 -8.89
C GLY A 95 0.04 -0.39 -7.99
N ARG A 96 1.10 0.17 -8.52
CA ARG A 96 2.06 0.90 -7.70
C ARG A 96 1.31 1.94 -6.89
N GLY A 97 1.22 1.73 -5.57
CA GLY A 97 0.47 2.56 -4.65
C GLY A 97 0.93 4.02 -4.65
N VAL A 98 0.22 4.84 -3.93
CA VAL A 98 0.68 6.19 -3.58
C VAL A 98 2.13 6.06 -3.08
N ASN A 99 3.02 6.94 -3.56
CA ASN A 99 4.44 6.95 -3.15
C ASN A 99 4.64 7.36 -1.67
N ARG A 100 3.65 7.07 -0.83
CA ARG A 100 3.62 7.37 0.61
C ARG A 100 2.86 6.28 1.35
N SER A 101 3.27 6.00 2.58
CA SER A 101 2.55 5.13 3.51
C SER A 101 2.27 5.89 4.80
N VAL A 102 1.14 5.60 5.42
CA VAL A 102 0.84 6.11 6.76
C VAL A 102 1.49 5.17 7.76
N LEU A 103 2.26 5.74 8.69
CA LEU A 103 2.79 5.06 9.86
C LEU A 103 2.09 5.62 11.09
N HIS A 104 1.52 4.75 11.91
CA HIS A 104 0.97 5.14 13.20
C HIS A 104 2.02 4.92 14.29
N LEU A 105 2.09 5.88 15.18
CA LEU A 105 3.05 5.96 16.27
C LEU A 105 2.31 6.16 17.59
N ARG A 106 2.79 5.51 18.65
CA ARG A 106 2.31 5.75 20.01
C ARG A 106 3.47 5.63 20.98
N SER A 107 3.71 6.67 21.77
CA SER A 107 4.63 6.64 22.91
C SER A 107 3.88 6.29 24.18
N PHE A 108 4.55 5.61 25.09
CA PHE A 108 3.99 5.16 26.36
C PHE A 108 4.43 6.01 27.56
N GLY A 109 5.28 7.02 27.33
CA GLY A 109 5.75 7.91 28.39
C GLY A 109 6.74 7.25 29.38
N ASN A 110 7.23 6.05 29.08
CA ASN A 110 8.16 5.28 29.93
C ASN A 110 9.62 5.71 29.76
N GLY A 111 9.87 6.92 29.28
CA GLY A 111 11.19 7.49 29.02
C GLY A 111 11.13 8.54 27.93
N GLU A 112 12.25 9.21 27.69
CA GLU A 112 12.37 10.12 26.54
C GLU A 112 12.48 9.30 25.25
N THR A 113 11.56 9.53 24.33
CA THR A 113 11.57 8.93 23.00
C THR A 113 12.30 9.85 22.04
N ASP A 114 13.59 9.58 21.80
CA ASP A 114 14.39 10.28 20.79
C ASP A 114 13.99 9.79 19.40
N LEU A 115 12.92 10.36 18.86
CA LEU A 115 12.40 10.03 17.53
C LEU A 115 12.59 11.21 16.58
N THR A 116 13.26 10.95 15.47
CA THR A 116 13.27 11.89 14.33
C THR A 116 12.73 11.21 13.08
N ILE A 117 12.08 11.99 12.23
CA ILE A 117 11.66 11.56 10.90
C ILE A 117 12.23 12.55 9.90
N ASP A 118 13.02 12.04 8.95
CA ASP A 118 13.73 12.86 7.94
C ASP A 118 14.58 13.98 8.56
N GLY A 119 15.17 13.70 9.73
CA GLY A 119 16.00 14.63 10.50
C GLY A 119 15.24 15.62 11.39
N GLU A 120 13.92 15.65 11.32
CA GLU A 120 13.09 16.52 12.14
C GLU A 120 12.60 15.80 13.40
N VAL A 121 12.73 16.44 14.56
CA VAL A 121 12.29 15.88 15.85
C VAL A 121 10.76 15.80 15.88
N LEU A 122 10.24 14.61 16.13
CA LEU A 122 8.81 14.41 16.34
C LEU A 122 8.53 14.32 17.85
N ALA A 123 7.81 15.28 18.38
CA ALA A 123 7.39 15.32 19.79
C ALA A 123 6.30 14.25 20.07
N VAL A 124 6.63 12.96 19.80
CA VAL A 124 5.69 11.84 19.84
C VAL A 124 5.11 11.64 21.23
N ASP A 125 5.87 11.89 22.29
CA ASP A 125 5.40 11.75 23.68
C ASP A 125 4.24 12.71 23.99
N GLN A 126 4.44 14.01 23.68
CA GLN A 126 3.41 15.03 23.89
C GLN A 126 2.17 14.79 23.03
N LEU A 127 2.39 14.40 21.77
CA LEU A 127 1.31 14.14 20.82
C LEU A 127 0.53 12.86 21.19
N SER A 128 1.20 11.80 21.61
CA SER A 128 0.56 10.56 22.06
C SER A 128 -0.23 10.78 23.35
N GLN A 129 0.32 11.53 24.31
CA GLN A 129 -0.38 11.87 25.55
C GLN A 129 -1.66 12.67 25.29
N ARG A 130 -1.63 13.58 24.30
CA ARG A 130 -2.74 14.46 23.99
C ARG A 130 -3.79 13.81 23.09
N TYR A 131 -3.38 13.02 22.12
CA TYR A 131 -4.24 12.53 21.05
C TYR A 131 -4.34 10.99 20.98
N GLY A 132 -3.56 10.27 21.79
CA GLY A 132 -3.52 8.81 21.83
C GLY A 132 -2.61 8.21 20.77
N ILE A 133 -2.74 8.61 19.50
CA ILE A 133 -1.98 8.10 18.36
C ILE A 133 -1.52 9.27 17.52
N VAL A 134 -0.31 9.16 16.97
CA VAL A 134 0.26 10.08 15.99
C VAL A 134 0.33 9.35 14.65
N ALA A 135 -0.06 10.02 13.57
CA ALA A 135 0.09 9.48 12.22
C ALA A 135 1.05 10.36 11.42
N CYS A 136 2.04 9.75 10.79
CA CYS A 136 2.95 10.42 9.87
C CYS A 136 2.95 9.75 8.51
N LEU A 137 3.38 10.49 7.48
CA LEU A 137 3.57 9.97 6.13
C LEU A 137 5.04 9.65 5.95
N ILE A 138 5.33 8.42 5.53
CA ILE A 138 6.66 8.01 5.09
C ILE A 138 6.68 7.79 3.58
N HIS A 139 7.78 8.11 2.94
CA HIS A 139 8.03 7.91 1.51
C HIS A 139 9.27 7.02 1.30
N ASP A 140 9.63 6.76 0.04
CA ASP A 140 10.66 5.76 -0.28
C ASP A 140 12.06 6.12 0.27
N GLU A 141 12.33 7.41 0.51
CA GLU A 141 13.60 7.90 1.02
C GLU A 141 13.56 8.30 2.51
N SER A 142 12.41 8.17 3.17
CA SER A 142 12.27 8.53 4.59
C SER A 142 13.21 7.73 5.48
N VAL A 143 13.68 8.38 6.52
CA VAL A 143 14.52 7.82 7.59
C VAL A 143 13.81 8.07 8.92
N ILE A 144 13.75 7.04 9.76
CA ILE A 144 13.21 7.14 11.11
C ILE A 144 14.33 6.77 12.08
N ASP A 145 14.86 7.73 12.80
CA ASP A 145 15.87 7.46 13.81
C ASP A 145 15.23 7.32 15.18
N MET A 146 15.59 6.26 15.88
CA MET A 146 15.10 5.91 17.21
C MET A 146 16.32 5.53 18.05
N LYS A 147 16.82 6.46 18.86
CA LYS A 147 18.14 6.30 19.47
C LYS A 147 18.13 5.58 20.83
N ARG A 148 16.97 5.46 21.47
CA ARG A 148 16.85 4.89 22.82
C ARG A 148 15.56 4.10 23.01
N GLY A 149 15.62 3.12 23.91
CA GLY A 149 14.47 2.37 24.36
C GLY A 149 14.11 1.16 23.50
N VAL A 150 13.01 0.53 23.86
CA VAL A 150 12.44 -0.60 23.12
C VAL A 150 11.27 -0.10 22.29
N THR A 151 11.40 -0.25 20.98
CA THR A 151 10.35 0.08 20.02
C THR A 151 9.63 -1.18 19.59
N LEU A 152 8.31 -1.21 19.75
CA LEU A 152 7.48 -2.29 19.24
C LEU A 152 7.11 -2.03 17.80
N LEU A 153 7.28 -3.01 16.93
CA LEU A 153 6.68 -3.00 15.60
C LEU A 153 5.52 -3.98 15.58
N VAL A 154 4.31 -3.47 15.45
CA VAL A 154 3.07 -4.24 15.66
C VAL A 154 2.27 -4.29 14.35
N GLU A 155 1.82 -5.49 13.96
CA GLU A 155 1.05 -5.70 12.75
C GLU A 155 -0.46 -5.49 12.98
N ASN A 156 -0.98 -5.98 14.09
CA ASN A 156 -2.40 -5.95 14.43
C ASN A 156 -2.76 -4.65 15.18
N LEU A 157 -3.86 -3.99 14.79
CA LEU A 157 -4.29 -2.73 15.41
C LEU A 157 -4.68 -2.91 16.89
N GLU A 158 -5.36 -3.99 17.26
CA GLU A 158 -5.78 -4.23 18.63
C GLU A 158 -4.57 -4.43 19.55
N SER A 159 -3.61 -5.25 19.10
CA SER A 159 -2.32 -5.43 19.79
C SER A 159 -1.54 -4.11 19.90
N PHE A 160 -1.56 -3.26 18.88
CA PHE A 160 -0.95 -1.94 18.94
C PHE A 160 -1.60 -1.03 19.99
N LEU A 161 -2.92 -1.07 20.12
CA LEU A 161 -3.63 -0.28 21.13
C LEU A 161 -3.37 -0.77 22.56
N GLN A 162 -3.07 -2.06 22.72
CA GLN A 162 -2.79 -2.71 24.01
C GLN A 162 -1.28 -2.89 24.29
N ALA A 163 -0.43 -2.46 23.38
CA ALA A 163 1.01 -2.73 23.39
C ALA A 163 1.71 -2.34 24.71
N GLU A 164 1.30 -1.24 25.34
CA GLU A 164 1.82 -0.78 26.62
C GLU A 164 1.62 -1.81 27.75
N SER A 165 0.48 -2.49 27.76
CA SER A 165 0.21 -3.53 28.76
C SER A 165 0.91 -4.85 28.43
N MET A 166 1.15 -5.15 27.16
CA MET A 166 1.83 -6.36 26.72
C MET A 166 3.33 -6.33 26.96
N VAL A 167 3.96 -5.15 26.78
CA VAL A 167 5.40 -4.94 26.93
C VAL A 167 5.65 -3.66 27.73
N PRO A 168 5.56 -3.71 29.08
CA PRO A 168 5.68 -2.51 29.92
C PRO A 168 7.04 -1.78 29.82
N THR A 169 8.08 -2.44 29.32
CA THR A 169 9.41 -1.85 29.10
C THR A 169 9.54 -1.10 27.78
N ALA A 170 8.54 -1.20 26.92
CA ALA A 170 8.57 -0.49 25.65
C ALA A 170 8.35 1.01 25.85
N THR A 171 8.98 1.81 25.02
CA THR A 171 8.85 3.28 25.01
C THR A 171 8.01 3.79 23.87
N LEU A 172 8.00 3.06 22.75
CA LEU A 172 7.34 3.44 21.50
C LEU A 172 6.71 2.23 20.82
N ALA A 173 5.57 2.41 20.19
CA ALA A 173 5.02 1.44 19.24
C ALA A 173 4.86 2.08 17.84
N LEU A 174 5.21 1.30 16.83
CA LEU A 174 4.97 1.54 15.42
C LEU A 174 3.92 0.53 14.95
N HIS A 175 2.89 0.99 14.25
CA HIS A 175 1.88 0.10 13.66
C HIS A 175 2.04 0.07 12.14
N SER A 176 2.33 -1.11 11.60
CA SER A 176 2.55 -1.33 10.16
C SER A 176 1.26 -1.34 9.33
N ALA A 177 0.09 -1.37 10.00
CA ALA A 177 -1.23 -1.48 9.37
C ALA A 177 -1.38 -2.72 8.47
N GLY A 178 -1.00 -3.87 9.00
CA GLY A 178 -0.87 -5.15 8.33
C GLY A 178 0.60 -5.46 8.03
N ARG A 179 0.87 -6.23 7.00
CA ARG A 179 2.24 -6.66 6.63
C ARG A 179 3.24 -5.50 6.58
N VAL A 180 4.45 -5.77 7.04
CA VAL A 180 5.57 -4.82 6.94
C VAL A 180 5.85 -4.54 5.47
N SER A 181 5.51 -3.32 5.02
CA SER A 181 5.70 -2.90 3.64
C SER A 181 7.19 -2.77 3.29
N ASP A 182 7.55 -2.99 2.01
CA ASP A 182 8.94 -2.81 1.55
C ASP A 182 9.45 -1.39 1.84
N ARG A 183 8.58 -0.39 1.85
CA ARG A 183 8.91 1.00 2.19
C ARG A 183 9.29 1.14 3.65
N LEU A 184 8.46 0.63 4.58
CA LEU A 184 8.76 0.67 6.01
C LEU A 184 10.04 -0.11 6.31
N LEU A 185 10.21 -1.28 5.69
CA LEU A 185 11.41 -2.09 5.79
C LEU A 185 12.67 -1.31 5.35
N ALA A 186 12.62 -0.68 4.19
CA ALA A 186 13.72 0.14 3.67
C ALA A 186 13.99 1.38 4.54
N CYS A 187 12.94 1.97 5.12
CA CYS A 187 13.04 3.07 6.06
C CYS A 187 13.78 2.64 7.33
N LEU A 188 13.36 1.53 7.96
CA LEU A 188 13.98 0.99 9.17
C LEU A 188 15.43 0.50 8.93
N ALA A 189 15.71 -0.04 7.75
CA ALA A 189 17.07 -0.46 7.37
C ALA A 189 18.06 0.72 7.25
N ARG A 190 17.56 1.93 7.01
CA ARG A 190 18.39 3.16 6.96
C ARG A 190 18.46 3.91 8.29
N SER A 191 17.62 3.51 9.25
CA SER A 191 17.47 4.19 10.55
C SER A 191 18.73 4.09 11.40
N ASP A 192 19.09 5.19 12.08
CA ASP A 192 20.02 5.13 13.20
C ASP A 192 19.24 4.69 14.45
N LEU A 193 19.48 3.47 14.88
CA LEU A 193 18.84 2.90 16.07
C LEU A 193 19.62 3.19 17.37
N GLY A 194 20.84 3.71 17.28
CA GLY A 194 21.66 3.98 18.47
C GLY A 194 21.71 2.80 19.44
N GLU A 195 21.19 2.99 20.67
CA GLU A 195 21.04 1.95 21.69
C GLU A 195 19.64 1.30 21.67
N SER A 196 18.76 1.71 20.78
CA SER A 196 17.39 1.19 20.66
C SER A 196 17.38 -0.22 20.08
N SER A 197 16.32 -0.96 20.40
CA SER A 197 15.99 -2.25 19.81
C SER A 197 14.55 -2.26 19.31
N ILE A 198 14.28 -3.07 18.30
CA ILE A 198 12.95 -3.30 17.76
C ILE A 198 12.47 -4.68 18.19
N LEU A 199 11.34 -4.73 18.87
CA LEU A 199 10.64 -5.96 19.20
C LEU A 199 9.44 -6.09 18.26
N HIS A 200 9.49 -7.06 17.35
CA HIS A 200 8.45 -7.29 16.36
C HIS A 200 7.34 -8.18 16.91
N LEU A 201 6.12 -7.68 16.86
CA LEU A 201 4.88 -8.37 17.22
C LEU A 201 4.08 -8.66 15.96
N PRO A 202 4.41 -9.71 15.19
CA PRO A 202 3.64 -10.09 14.00
C PRO A 202 2.38 -10.86 14.37
N ASP A 203 1.53 -11.13 13.40
CA ASP A 203 0.61 -12.25 13.48
C ASP A 203 1.42 -13.57 13.51
N TYR A 204 1.08 -14.52 14.42
CA TYR A 204 1.83 -15.77 14.59
C TYR A 204 1.41 -16.81 13.53
N ASP A 205 1.43 -16.39 12.28
CA ASP A 205 1.21 -17.22 11.11
C ASP A 205 2.47 -17.27 10.22
N PRO A 206 2.52 -18.11 9.18
CA PRO A 206 3.68 -18.20 8.29
C PRO A 206 4.04 -16.87 7.60
N VAL A 207 3.06 -15.99 7.40
CA VAL A 207 3.25 -14.68 6.73
C VAL A 207 3.93 -13.70 7.68
N GLY A 208 3.43 -13.57 8.92
CA GLY A 208 4.02 -12.69 9.93
C GLY A 208 5.43 -13.14 10.33
N LEU A 209 5.68 -14.46 10.43
CA LEU A 209 7.03 -14.99 10.65
C LEU A 209 7.97 -14.70 9.46
N SER A 210 7.47 -14.75 8.24
CA SER A 210 8.23 -14.34 7.05
C SER A 210 8.57 -12.84 7.09
N ASP A 211 7.65 -11.99 7.54
CA ASP A 211 7.89 -10.56 7.70
C ASP A 211 8.93 -10.27 8.80
N TYR A 212 8.93 -11.06 9.90
CA TYR A 212 10.01 -11.00 10.89
C TYR A 212 11.38 -11.32 10.27
N LEU A 213 11.48 -12.39 9.49
CA LEU A 213 12.75 -12.77 8.85
C LEU A 213 13.25 -11.70 7.86
N ARG A 214 12.35 -11.08 7.11
CA ARG A 214 12.67 -9.95 6.23
C ARG A 214 13.18 -8.74 7.02
N LEU A 215 12.52 -8.41 8.12
CA LEU A 215 12.90 -7.30 8.99
C LEU A 215 14.26 -7.55 9.64
N HIS A 216 14.48 -8.73 10.20
CA HIS A 216 15.76 -9.13 10.80
C HIS A 216 16.89 -9.12 9.75
N SER A 217 16.64 -9.59 8.54
CA SER A 217 17.62 -9.55 7.45
C SER A 217 18.00 -8.12 7.03
N ALA A 218 17.08 -7.17 7.14
CA ALA A 218 17.30 -5.79 6.71
C ALA A 218 17.93 -4.90 7.80
N VAL A 219 17.58 -5.14 9.06
CA VAL A 219 17.98 -4.29 10.21
C VAL A 219 19.05 -4.96 11.08
N GLY A 220 19.13 -6.31 11.07
CA GLY A 220 20.11 -7.08 11.83
C GLY A 220 19.68 -7.41 13.26
N ASP A 221 20.67 -7.63 14.13
CA ASP A 221 20.50 -8.13 15.50
C ASP A 221 19.77 -7.18 16.47
N ARG A 222 19.47 -5.97 16.01
CA ARG A 222 18.63 -5.00 16.74
C ARG A 222 17.14 -5.36 16.71
N VAL A 223 16.76 -6.35 15.92
CA VAL A 223 15.38 -6.84 15.82
C VAL A 223 15.25 -8.19 16.50
N SER A 224 14.27 -8.31 17.39
CA SER A 224 13.88 -9.58 18.01
C SER A 224 12.39 -9.84 17.80
N LEU A 225 12.02 -11.12 17.83
CA LEU A 225 10.63 -11.54 17.79
C LEU A 225 10.05 -11.51 19.20
N TYR A 226 8.90 -10.87 19.37
CA TYR A 226 8.14 -11.02 20.61
C TYR A 226 7.56 -12.44 20.67
N VAL A 227 7.77 -13.14 21.75
CA VAL A 227 7.21 -14.46 22.00
C VAL A 227 6.42 -14.39 23.32
N PRO A 228 5.07 -14.47 23.27
CA PRO A 228 4.27 -14.50 24.49
C PRO A 228 4.64 -15.66 25.40
N ASP A 229 4.65 -15.44 26.73
CA ASP A 229 5.00 -16.46 27.71
C ASP A 229 4.10 -17.71 27.63
N ASP A 230 2.86 -17.53 27.21
CA ASP A 230 1.83 -18.57 27.08
C ASP A 230 1.67 -19.13 25.67
N LEU A 231 2.60 -18.84 24.75
CA LEU A 231 2.52 -19.33 23.36
C LEU A 231 2.35 -20.87 23.29
N ALA A 232 2.87 -21.61 24.25
CA ALA A 232 2.69 -23.06 24.36
C ALA A 232 1.23 -23.46 24.68
N ALA A 233 0.47 -22.59 25.37
CA ALA A 233 -0.93 -22.83 25.72
C ALA A 233 -1.88 -22.56 24.54
N CYS A 234 -1.47 -21.78 23.56
CA CYS A 234 -2.27 -21.46 22.36
C CYS A 234 -2.35 -22.61 21.34
N ARG A 235 -1.76 -23.77 21.60
CA ARG A 235 -1.77 -24.97 20.73
C ARG A 235 -2.92 -25.93 20.98
N ALA A 236 -3.88 -25.59 21.81
CA ALA A 236 -5.02 -26.46 22.15
C ALA A 236 -6.25 -26.22 21.24
#